data_25867d94d0638cab8c872e2ebec6228c
#
_entry.id   25867d94d0638cab8c872e2ebec6228c
#
_cell.length_a   1.000
_cell.length_b   1.000
_cell.length_c   1.000
_cell.angle_alpha   90.00
_cell.angle_beta   90.00
_cell.angle_gamma   90.00
#
_symmetry.space_group_name_H-M   'P 1'
#
loop_
_entity.id
_entity.type
_entity.pdbx_description
1 polymer ?
#
loop_
_entity_poly.entity_id
_entity_poly.type
_entity_poly.pdbx_seq_one_letter_code
_entity_poly.pdbx_strand_id
1 'polypeptide(L)'
;MKALTIGAALGAALFLASGAHAAPSALAKACAKDIKSLCASVKPGHGALKACVKEHFSDLSTDCQIAIVKAAAVGRACKADMKKFCADVKAGKGAKAECLKSHAADLSEGCKDAMAKAETGAR
;
A
#
# COMPACT_ATOMS: atom_id res chain seq x y z
N MET A 1 -12.28 -60.29 -27.35
CA MET A 1 -12.77 -58.90 -27.32
C MET A 1 -12.47 -58.36 -25.92
N LYS A 2 -11.44 -57.56 -25.81
CA LYS A 2 -10.97 -57.01 -24.53
C LYS A 2 -11.55 -55.60 -24.36
N ALA A 3 -12.44 -55.41 -23.40
CA ALA A 3 -12.95 -54.08 -23.04
C ALA A 3 -11.94 -53.36 -22.15
N LEU A 4 -11.42 -52.23 -22.64
CA LEU A 4 -10.57 -51.32 -21.88
C LEU A 4 -11.48 -50.31 -21.15
N THR A 5 -11.55 -50.42 -19.85
CA THR A 5 -12.18 -49.42 -18.98
C THR A 5 -11.17 -48.32 -18.67
N ILE A 6 -11.38 -47.13 -19.23
CA ILE A 6 -10.59 -45.95 -18.93
C ILE A 6 -11.22 -45.27 -17.70
N GLY A 7 -10.52 -45.36 -16.57
CA GLY A 7 -10.89 -44.64 -15.34
C GLY A 7 -10.52 -43.18 -15.47
N ALA A 8 -11.54 -42.32 -15.48
CA ALA A 8 -11.35 -40.86 -15.38
C ALA A 8 -11.11 -40.48 -13.91
N ALA A 9 -9.87 -40.12 -13.58
CA ALA A 9 -9.55 -39.48 -12.31
C ALA A 9 -9.88 -38.00 -12.40
N LEU A 10 -11.00 -37.60 -11.80
CA LEU A 10 -11.31 -36.18 -11.55
C LEU A 10 -10.40 -35.70 -10.41
N GLY A 11 -9.32 -35.02 -10.77
CA GLY A 11 -8.52 -34.24 -9.84
C GLY A 11 -9.26 -32.93 -9.51
N ALA A 12 -9.89 -32.88 -8.34
CA ALA A 12 -10.40 -31.65 -7.79
C ALA A 12 -9.22 -30.77 -7.35
N ALA A 13 -8.84 -29.80 -8.17
CA ALA A 13 -7.90 -28.76 -7.78
C ALA A 13 -8.64 -27.81 -6.82
N LEU A 14 -8.40 -27.96 -5.52
CA LEU A 14 -8.77 -26.94 -4.52
C LEU A 14 -7.89 -25.71 -4.78
N PHE A 15 -8.45 -24.70 -5.46
CA PHE A 15 -7.92 -23.36 -5.45
C PHE A 15 -8.16 -22.79 -4.05
N LEU A 16 -7.16 -22.91 -3.18
CA LEU A 16 -7.07 -22.09 -1.97
C LEU A 16 -6.85 -20.67 -2.44
N ALA A 17 -7.91 -19.89 -2.51
CA ALA A 17 -7.84 -18.45 -2.64
C ALA A 17 -7.17 -17.90 -1.37
N SER A 18 -5.85 -17.86 -1.37
CA SER A 18 -5.09 -17.11 -0.37
C SER A 18 -5.46 -15.65 -0.56
N GLY A 19 -6.35 -15.13 0.28
CA GLY A 19 -6.65 -13.72 0.33
C GLY A 19 -5.33 -12.98 0.59
N ALA A 20 -4.77 -12.34 -0.43
CA ALA A 20 -3.61 -11.50 -0.30
C ALA A 20 -3.99 -10.28 0.54
N HIS A 21 -3.82 -10.37 1.83
CA HIS A 21 -3.87 -9.22 2.72
C HIS A 21 -2.57 -8.44 2.45
N ALA A 22 -2.70 -7.27 1.81
CA ALA A 22 -1.58 -6.37 1.62
C ALA A 22 -0.95 -6.07 2.99
N ALA A 23 0.37 -6.31 3.13
CA ALA A 23 1.09 -5.97 4.35
C ALA A 23 0.94 -4.46 4.63
N PRO A 24 0.77 -4.02 5.91
CA PRO A 24 0.67 -2.61 6.21
C PRO A 24 1.92 -1.87 5.73
N SER A 25 1.72 -0.71 5.09
CA SER A 25 2.81 0.14 4.59
C SER A 25 3.72 0.60 5.74
N ALA A 26 4.97 1.00 5.42
CA ALA A 26 5.89 1.58 6.40
C ALA A 26 5.27 2.78 7.12
N LEU A 27 4.52 3.62 6.39
CA LEU A 27 3.76 4.74 6.95
C LEU A 27 2.72 4.27 7.98
N ALA A 28 1.92 3.26 7.64
CA ALA A 28 0.91 2.73 8.54
C ALA A 28 1.53 2.15 9.82
N LYS A 29 2.65 1.44 9.72
CA LYS A 29 3.38 0.90 10.88
C LYS A 29 3.94 2.00 11.77
N ALA A 30 4.60 3.00 11.19
CA ALA A 30 5.22 4.09 11.92
C ALA A 30 4.20 4.95 12.68
N CYS A 31 3.01 5.14 12.11
CA CYS A 31 1.97 6.01 12.67
C CYS A 31 0.88 5.30 13.47
N ALA A 32 0.88 3.97 13.54
CA ALA A 32 -0.22 3.21 14.14
C ALA A 32 -0.56 3.61 15.58
N LYS A 33 0.47 3.82 16.41
CA LYS A 33 0.30 4.24 17.81
C LYS A 33 -0.24 5.66 17.91
N ASP A 34 0.32 6.58 17.14
CA ASP A 34 -0.08 7.99 17.15
C ASP A 34 -1.52 8.16 16.69
N ILE A 35 -1.89 7.50 15.59
CA ILE A 35 -3.27 7.51 15.09
C ILE A 35 -4.23 6.97 16.14
N LYS A 36 -3.87 5.89 16.81
CA LYS A 36 -4.70 5.29 17.85
C LYS A 36 -4.87 6.20 19.07
N SER A 37 -3.86 6.97 19.44
CA SER A 37 -3.91 7.88 20.60
C SER A 37 -4.54 9.23 20.28
N LEU A 38 -4.18 9.85 19.16
CA LEU A 38 -4.57 11.22 18.80
C LEU A 38 -5.84 11.29 17.95
N CYS A 39 -6.10 10.27 17.15
CA CYS A 39 -7.18 10.24 16.18
C CYS A 39 -8.21 9.11 16.40
N ALA A 40 -8.28 8.55 17.61
CA ALA A 40 -9.16 7.41 17.93
C ALA A 40 -10.65 7.68 17.68
N SER A 41 -11.10 8.91 17.87
CA SER A 41 -12.49 9.34 17.68
C SER A 41 -12.87 9.61 16.22
N VAL A 42 -11.87 9.65 15.33
CA VAL A 42 -12.06 9.96 13.90
C VAL A 42 -12.58 8.76 13.15
N LYS A 43 -13.77 8.88 12.58
CA LYS A 43 -14.33 7.83 11.71
C LYS A 43 -13.59 7.81 10.37
N PRO A 44 -13.26 6.61 9.84
CA PRO A 44 -12.62 6.51 8.53
C PRO A 44 -13.53 7.02 7.42
N GLY A 45 -12.97 7.78 6.48
CA GLY A 45 -13.65 8.31 5.31
C GLY A 45 -13.44 9.80 5.09
N HIS A 46 -13.69 10.25 3.87
CA HIS A 46 -13.66 11.66 3.44
C HIS A 46 -12.41 12.47 3.84
N GLY A 47 -11.28 11.81 4.06
CA GLY A 47 -10.03 12.48 4.46
C GLY A 47 -9.98 12.93 5.91
N ALA A 48 -10.94 12.55 6.76
CA ALA A 48 -10.99 12.93 8.16
C ALA A 48 -9.75 12.52 8.95
N LEU A 49 -9.24 11.30 8.73
CA LEU A 49 -7.99 10.84 9.35
C LEU A 49 -6.78 11.69 8.91
N LYS A 50 -6.71 12.03 7.62
CA LYS A 50 -5.65 12.91 7.10
C LYS A 50 -5.70 14.31 7.72
N ALA A 51 -6.89 14.86 7.92
CA ALA A 51 -7.09 16.15 8.59
C ALA A 51 -6.62 16.06 10.04
N CYS A 52 -7.02 15.05 10.81
CA CYS A 52 -6.57 14.83 12.18
C CYS A 52 -5.05 14.73 12.28
N VAL A 53 -4.43 13.91 11.45
CA VAL A 53 -2.96 13.73 11.42
C VAL A 53 -2.25 15.05 11.08
N LYS A 54 -2.83 15.86 10.20
CA LYS A 54 -2.26 17.16 9.85
C LYS A 54 -2.38 18.16 11.02
N GLU A 55 -3.50 18.17 11.71
CA GLU A 55 -3.74 19.03 12.88
C GLU A 55 -2.79 18.70 14.04
N HIS A 56 -2.58 17.40 14.29
CA HIS A 56 -1.71 16.91 15.35
C HIS A 56 -0.28 16.58 14.89
N PHE A 57 0.18 17.15 13.77
CA PHE A 57 1.49 16.78 13.21
C PHE A 57 2.66 16.95 14.18
N SER A 58 2.65 18.03 14.97
CA SER A 58 3.69 18.28 15.99
C SER A 58 3.66 17.32 17.18
N ASP A 59 2.51 16.69 17.44
CA ASP A 59 2.32 15.75 18.54
C ASP A 59 2.63 14.30 18.16
N LEU A 60 2.85 14.05 16.86
CA LEU A 60 3.23 12.72 16.36
C LEU A 60 4.65 12.36 16.79
N SER A 61 4.90 11.08 16.94
CA SER A 61 6.27 10.58 17.12
C SER A 61 7.17 10.98 15.94
N THR A 62 8.45 11.14 16.19
CA THR A 62 9.44 11.47 15.15
C THR A 62 9.39 10.48 13.98
N ASP A 63 9.24 9.19 14.28
CA ASP A 63 9.15 8.15 13.25
C ASP A 63 7.93 8.31 12.36
N CYS A 64 6.78 8.66 12.94
CA CYS A 64 5.57 8.94 12.18
C CYS A 64 5.71 10.21 11.33
N GLN A 65 6.26 11.28 11.87
CA GLN A 65 6.53 12.53 11.13
C GLN A 65 7.44 12.27 9.92
N ILE A 66 8.55 11.55 10.11
CA ILE A 66 9.49 11.19 9.04
C ILE A 66 8.78 10.33 7.98
N ALA A 67 7.98 9.34 8.38
CA ALA A 67 7.25 8.49 7.45
C ALA A 67 6.24 9.28 6.61
N ILE A 68 5.56 10.26 7.20
CA ILE A 68 4.64 11.17 6.48
C ILE A 68 5.38 12.01 5.44
N VAL A 69 6.52 12.60 5.81
CA VAL A 69 7.33 13.43 4.90
C VAL A 69 7.83 12.59 3.71
N LYS A 70 8.29 11.37 3.96
CA LYS A 70 8.72 10.44 2.90
C LYS A 70 7.57 10.03 1.98
N ALA A 71 6.42 9.69 2.54
CA ALA A 71 5.23 9.36 1.75
C ALA A 71 4.78 10.54 0.87
N ALA A 72 4.85 11.77 1.38
CA ALA A 72 4.56 12.97 0.61
C ALA A 72 5.59 13.21 -0.51
N ALA A 73 6.87 12.92 -0.29
CA ALA A 73 7.91 13.01 -1.31
C ALA A 73 7.68 12.01 -2.45
N VAL A 74 7.35 10.75 -2.11
CA VAL A 74 6.96 9.73 -3.10
C VAL A 74 5.72 10.18 -3.88
N GLY A 75 4.70 10.69 -3.19
CA GLY A 75 3.47 11.18 -3.84
C GLY A 75 3.73 12.29 -4.86
N ARG A 76 4.66 13.19 -4.57
CA ARG A 76 5.07 14.25 -5.51
C ARG A 76 5.88 13.70 -6.69
N ALA A 77 6.91 12.90 -6.40
CA ALA A 77 7.80 12.34 -7.41
C ALA A 77 7.07 11.39 -8.38
N CYS A 78 6.12 10.62 -7.86
CA CYS A 78 5.37 9.61 -8.62
C CYS A 78 4.05 10.12 -9.20
N LYS A 79 3.74 11.41 -9.11
CA LYS A 79 2.44 11.96 -9.52
C LYS A 79 2.09 11.67 -10.98
N ALA A 80 3.07 11.81 -11.88
CA ALA A 80 2.88 11.52 -13.31
C ALA A 80 2.68 10.03 -13.56
N ASP A 81 3.49 9.19 -12.92
CA ASP A 81 3.41 7.73 -13.03
C ASP A 81 2.07 7.21 -12.47
N MET A 82 1.61 7.76 -11.34
CA MET A 82 0.30 7.42 -10.80
C MET A 82 -0.85 7.75 -11.76
N LYS A 83 -0.78 8.88 -12.45
CA LYS A 83 -1.77 9.23 -13.46
C LYS A 83 -1.72 8.31 -14.68
N LYS A 84 -0.52 7.89 -15.06
CA LYS A 84 -0.30 7.04 -16.24
C LYS A 84 -0.73 5.59 -15.99
N PHE A 85 -0.32 5.00 -14.88
CA PHE A 85 -0.45 3.56 -14.61
C PHE A 85 -1.55 3.21 -13.59
N CYS A 86 -1.92 4.14 -12.72
CA CYS A 86 -2.76 3.89 -11.56
C CYS A 86 -3.97 4.84 -11.48
N ALA A 87 -4.41 5.41 -12.60
CA ALA A 87 -5.52 6.37 -12.64
C ALA A 87 -6.82 5.80 -12.04
N ASP A 88 -7.12 4.53 -12.33
CA ASP A 88 -8.35 3.86 -11.92
C ASP A 88 -8.28 3.27 -10.50
N VAL A 89 -7.10 3.34 -9.85
CA VAL A 89 -6.91 2.81 -8.50
C VAL A 89 -7.43 3.80 -7.46
N LYS A 90 -8.44 3.38 -6.71
CA LYS A 90 -9.00 4.18 -5.61
C LYS A 90 -8.00 4.34 -4.48
N ALA A 91 -8.02 5.53 -3.84
CA ALA A 91 -7.20 5.79 -2.66
C ALA A 91 -7.65 4.93 -1.47
N GLY A 92 -6.71 4.47 -0.67
CA GLY A 92 -6.93 3.72 0.56
C GLY A 92 -6.18 2.40 0.61
N LYS A 93 -5.94 1.91 1.80
CA LYS A 93 -5.28 0.61 2.11
C LYS A 93 -3.96 0.36 1.36
N GLY A 94 -3.25 1.40 0.94
CA GLY A 94 -2.00 1.28 0.20
C GLY A 94 -2.16 0.86 -1.28
N ALA A 95 -3.37 0.82 -1.83
CA ALA A 95 -3.63 0.34 -3.19
C ALA A 95 -2.81 1.07 -4.26
N LYS A 96 -2.62 2.38 -4.14
CA LYS A 96 -1.78 3.16 -5.06
C LYS A 96 -0.29 2.80 -4.95
N ALA A 97 0.20 2.51 -3.75
CA ALA A 97 1.57 2.07 -3.55
C ALA A 97 1.81 0.67 -4.16
N GLU A 98 0.86 -0.23 -4.00
CA GLU A 98 0.91 -1.56 -4.63
C GLU A 98 0.86 -1.46 -6.17
N CYS A 99 0.02 -0.57 -6.70
CA CYS A 99 -0.02 -0.31 -8.14
C CYS A 99 1.32 0.20 -8.66
N LEU A 100 1.95 1.18 -8.00
CA LEU A 100 3.29 1.67 -8.39
C LEU A 100 4.34 0.55 -8.32
N LYS A 101 4.30 -0.29 -7.30
CA LYS A 101 5.22 -1.44 -7.20
C LYS A 101 5.04 -2.44 -8.34
N SER A 102 3.81 -2.71 -8.76
CA SER A 102 3.55 -3.61 -9.89
C SER A 102 4.06 -3.07 -11.22
N HIS A 103 4.22 -1.76 -11.33
CA HIS A 103 4.78 -1.08 -12.51
C HIS A 103 6.23 -0.59 -12.30
N ALA A 104 6.95 -1.14 -11.31
CA ALA A 104 8.26 -0.65 -10.90
C ALA A 104 9.27 -0.48 -12.04
N ALA A 105 9.26 -1.37 -13.04
CA ALA A 105 10.15 -1.30 -14.19
C ALA A 105 9.88 -0.08 -15.07
N ASP A 106 8.63 0.36 -15.18
CA ASP A 106 8.17 1.40 -16.12
C ASP A 106 8.07 2.79 -15.49
N LEU A 107 8.33 2.90 -14.19
CA LEU A 107 8.30 4.19 -13.48
C LEU A 107 9.41 5.13 -13.94
N SER A 108 9.18 6.43 -13.82
CA SER A 108 10.22 7.44 -14.00
C SER A 108 11.35 7.26 -12.98
N GLU A 109 12.57 7.64 -13.33
CA GLU A 109 13.75 7.55 -12.45
C GLU A 109 13.52 8.32 -11.14
N GLY A 110 12.88 9.50 -11.20
CA GLY A 110 12.54 10.27 -10.00
C GLY A 110 11.59 9.55 -9.06
N CYS A 111 10.61 8.83 -9.60
CA CYS A 111 9.69 8.03 -8.83
C CYS A 111 10.40 6.81 -8.20
N LYS A 112 11.20 6.09 -8.98
CA LYS A 112 12.01 4.94 -8.49
C LYS A 112 12.92 5.36 -7.34
N ASP A 113 13.64 6.45 -7.49
CA ASP A 113 14.55 6.98 -6.47
C ASP A 113 13.82 7.40 -5.19
N ALA A 114 12.68 8.08 -5.32
CA ALA A 114 11.87 8.46 -4.17
C ALA A 114 11.31 7.25 -3.41
N MET A 115 10.87 6.22 -4.13
CA MET A 115 10.40 4.97 -3.52
C MET A 115 11.53 4.25 -2.79
N ALA A 116 12.70 4.11 -3.40
CA ALA A 116 13.88 3.49 -2.78
C ALA A 116 14.31 4.22 -1.50
N LYS A 117 14.33 5.55 -1.51
CA LYS A 117 14.63 6.37 -0.32
C LYS A 117 13.59 6.23 0.78
N ALA A 118 12.32 6.06 0.42
CA ALA A 118 11.25 5.84 1.39
C ALA A 118 11.39 4.47 2.10
N GLU A 119 11.85 3.45 1.38
CA GLU A 119 12.06 2.10 1.92
C GLU A 119 13.31 2.02 2.84
N THR A 120 14.43 2.63 2.43
CA THR A 120 15.69 2.56 3.19
C THR A 120 15.69 3.32 4.50
N GLY A 121 14.78 4.24 4.70
CA GLY A 121 14.67 5.01 5.93
C GLY A 121 13.71 4.45 6.97
N ALA A 122 13.22 3.23 6.79
CA ALA A 122 12.29 2.56 7.69
C ALA A 122 12.98 1.66 8.74
N ARG A 123 14.22 1.96 9.08
CA ARG A 123 14.95 1.26 10.16
C ARG A 123 14.90 2.06 11.45
#